data_b8b21151df8466d9f439c7b23da2d247
#
_entry.id   b8b21151df8466d9f439c7b23da2d247
#
_cell.length_a   1.000
_cell.length_b   1.000
_cell.length_c   1.000
_cell.angle_alpha   90.00
_cell.angle_beta   90.00
_cell.angle_gamma   90.00
#
_symmetry.space_group_name_H-M   'P 1'
#
loop_
_entity.id
_entity.type
_entity.pdbx_description
1 polymer ?
#
loop_
_entity_poly.entity_id
_entity_poly.type
_entity_poly.pdbx_seq_one_letter_code
_entity_poly.pdbx_strand_id
1 'polypeptide(L)'
;LVYNKAWALFSGVKAMDREQAFRIMNTLRPIIDERLVYFAYYNDEPIGFFIMVPDLNRVIGSFNGKFGWWNKLRLMWALKVAHKADRIFGLIFGVTPEFHGKGIEAGIIREFEKAVPKLPYKSLELAWIGDFNPRMIKVCQNLDAVNYRTLATFRYLFDRNAPYERHPIIDGNG
;
A
#
# COMPACT_ATOMS: atom_id res chain seq x y z
N LEU A 1 -7.03 -8.32 -13.90
CA LEU A 1 -6.06 -7.52 -13.16
C LEU A 1 -5.43 -8.37 -12.06
N VAL A 2 -4.10 -8.29 -11.90
CA VAL A 2 -3.37 -8.95 -10.79
C VAL A 2 -3.94 -8.55 -9.41
N TYR A 3 -4.37 -7.30 -9.26
CA TYR A 3 -5.05 -6.81 -8.07
C TYR A 3 -6.23 -7.70 -7.66
N ASN A 4 -7.15 -7.98 -8.59
CA ASN A 4 -8.33 -8.78 -8.27
C ASN A 4 -7.98 -10.21 -7.87
N LYS A 5 -6.97 -10.81 -8.53
CA LYS A 5 -6.47 -12.15 -8.19
C LYS A 5 -5.83 -12.17 -6.80
N ALA A 6 -4.95 -11.21 -6.51
CA ALA A 6 -4.22 -11.15 -5.25
C ALA A 6 -5.11 -10.85 -4.02
N TRP A 7 -6.21 -10.12 -4.23
CA TRP A 7 -7.11 -9.69 -3.16
C TRP A 7 -8.44 -10.42 -3.15
N ALA A 8 -8.58 -11.49 -3.97
CA ALA A 8 -9.82 -12.26 -4.09
C ALA A 8 -10.29 -12.89 -2.76
N LEU A 9 -9.35 -13.20 -1.86
CA LEU A 9 -9.63 -13.82 -0.56
C LEU A 9 -10.00 -12.81 0.54
N PHE A 10 -9.90 -11.51 0.25
CA PHE A 10 -10.21 -10.47 1.24
C PHE A 10 -11.70 -10.12 1.20
N SER A 11 -12.44 -10.47 2.25
CA SER A 11 -13.83 -10.06 2.40
C SER A 11 -13.93 -8.54 2.49
N GLY A 12 -14.89 -7.96 1.76
CA GLY A 12 -15.10 -6.51 1.72
C GLY A 12 -14.28 -5.74 0.70
N VAL A 13 -13.32 -6.38 0.02
CA VAL A 13 -12.61 -5.79 -1.12
C VAL A 13 -13.46 -6.01 -2.39
N LYS A 14 -13.85 -4.91 -3.03
CA LYS A 14 -14.54 -4.98 -4.32
C LYS A 14 -13.54 -5.20 -5.44
N ALA A 15 -13.91 -6.08 -6.38
CA ALA A 15 -13.14 -6.22 -7.61
C ALA A 15 -13.08 -4.87 -8.35
N MET A 16 -11.92 -4.56 -8.88
CA MET A 16 -11.67 -3.35 -9.66
C MET A 16 -11.73 -3.69 -11.14
N ASP A 17 -12.49 -2.94 -11.91
CA ASP A 17 -12.43 -3.06 -13.36
C ASP A 17 -11.24 -2.28 -13.94
N ARG A 18 -10.97 -2.51 -15.23
CA ARG A 18 -9.81 -1.91 -15.90
C ARG A 18 -9.94 -0.38 -15.99
N GLU A 19 -11.14 0.11 -16.21
CA GLU A 19 -11.40 1.54 -16.36
C GLU A 19 -11.22 2.28 -15.03
N GLN A 20 -11.70 1.69 -13.93
CA GLN A 20 -11.45 2.20 -12.57
C GLN A 20 -9.96 2.26 -12.25
N ALA A 21 -9.22 1.20 -12.57
CA ALA A 21 -7.78 1.17 -12.37
C ALA A 21 -7.08 2.29 -13.15
N PHE A 22 -7.45 2.50 -14.42
CA PHE A 22 -6.90 3.59 -15.24
C PHE A 22 -7.25 4.96 -14.67
N ARG A 23 -8.47 5.18 -14.22
CA ARG A 23 -8.87 6.46 -13.58
C ARG A 23 -8.03 6.76 -12.35
N ILE A 24 -7.85 5.77 -11.47
CA ILE A 24 -7.04 5.90 -10.26
C ILE A 24 -5.58 6.23 -10.64
N MET A 25 -4.99 5.45 -11.54
CA MET A 25 -3.61 5.66 -11.97
C MET A 25 -3.40 7.03 -12.62
N ASN A 26 -4.31 7.48 -13.46
CA ASN A 26 -4.25 8.81 -14.05
C ASN A 26 -4.34 9.93 -13.01
N THR A 27 -5.17 9.75 -11.98
CA THR A 27 -5.28 10.69 -10.87
C THR A 27 -4.00 10.74 -10.04
N LEU A 28 -3.36 9.60 -9.81
CA LEU A 28 -2.13 9.49 -9.05
C LEU A 28 -0.87 9.84 -9.84
N ARG A 29 -0.92 9.79 -11.17
CA ARG A 29 0.24 10.01 -12.06
C ARG A 29 1.09 11.23 -11.72
N PRO A 30 0.54 12.40 -11.35
CA PRO A 30 1.35 13.58 -11.03
C PRO A 30 2.21 13.42 -9.79
N ILE A 31 1.82 12.53 -8.86
CA ILE A 31 2.42 12.35 -7.54
C ILE A 31 3.17 11.03 -7.39
N ILE A 32 2.93 10.06 -8.27
CA ILE A 32 3.62 8.78 -8.28
C ILE A 32 5.09 8.99 -8.68
N ASP A 33 5.97 8.31 -7.96
CA ASP A 33 7.34 8.07 -8.38
C ASP A 33 7.40 6.64 -8.95
N GLU A 34 7.67 6.52 -10.25
CA GLU A 34 7.68 5.22 -10.94
C GLU A 34 8.69 4.24 -10.33
N ARG A 35 9.74 4.74 -9.67
CA ARG A 35 10.73 3.94 -8.94
C ARG A 35 10.19 3.27 -7.69
N LEU A 36 8.97 3.63 -7.28
CA LEU A 36 8.24 3.07 -6.13
C LEU A 36 7.16 2.07 -6.54
N VAL A 37 7.12 1.66 -7.82
CA VAL A 37 6.12 0.73 -8.36
C VAL A 37 6.81 -0.53 -8.84
N TYR A 38 6.49 -1.66 -8.22
CA TYR A 38 7.07 -2.96 -8.53
C TYR A 38 6.01 -3.94 -8.96
N PHE A 39 6.33 -4.73 -9.98
CA PHE A 39 5.54 -5.86 -10.41
C PHE A 39 6.44 -7.09 -10.55
N ALA A 40 5.97 -8.22 -10.05
CA ALA A 40 6.57 -9.53 -10.29
C ALA A 40 5.83 -10.21 -11.43
N TYR A 41 6.59 -10.82 -12.36
CA TYR A 41 6.06 -11.54 -13.50
C TYR A 41 6.53 -12.99 -13.49
N TYR A 42 5.68 -13.87 -13.96
CA TYR A 42 5.99 -15.26 -14.25
C TYR A 42 5.35 -15.64 -15.59
N ASN A 43 6.15 -16.08 -16.57
CA ASN A 43 5.72 -16.35 -17.93
C ASN A 43 4.90 -15.21 -18.56
N ASP A 44 5.41 -13.98 -18.46
CA ASP A 44 4.80 -12.74 -18.94
C ASP A 44 3.47 -12.34 -18.26
N GLU A 45 3.02 -13.11 -17.27
CA GLU A 45 1.85 -12.77 -16.47
C GLU A 45 2.26 -12.08 -15.16
N PRO A 46 1.60 -10.96 -14.79
CA PRO A 46 1.85 -10.30 -13.51
C PRO A 46 1.25 -11.15 -12.38
N ILE A 47 2.10 -11.56 -11.45
CA ILE A 47 1.75 -12.43 -10.31
C ILE A 47 1.81 -11.73 -8.96
N GLY A 48 2.45 -10.58 -8.89
CA GLY A 48 2.55 -9.79 -7.68
C GLY A 48 2.85 -8.33 -7.97
N PHE A 49 2.58 -7.48 -6.99
CA PHE A 49 2.83 -6.05 -7.09
C PHE A 49 3.08 -5.43 -5.72
N PHE A 50 3.85 -4.34 -5.71
CA PHE A 50 4.00 -3.45 -4.58
C PHE A 50 3.99 -2.01 -5.08
N ILE A 51 3.00 -1.24 -4.69
CA ILE A 51 2.84 0.15 -5.08
C ILE A 51 2.99 1.02 -3.84
N MET A 52 3.93 1.91 -3.90
CA MET A 52 4.23 2.87 -2.86
C MET A 52 4.06 4.29 -3.39
N VAL A 53 3.79 5.23 -2.51
CA VAL A 53 3.63 6.65 -2.84
C VAL A 53 4.39 7.53 -1.86
N PRO A 54 4.93 8.67 -2.29
CA PRO A 54 5.50 9.64 -1.36
C PRO A 54 4.45 10.14 -0.36
N ASP A 55 4.86 10.36 0.89
CA ASP A 55 4.00 10.96 1.91
C ASP A 55 3.78 12.45 1.63
N LEU A 56 2.62 12.76 1.12
CA LEU A 56 2.22 14.13 0.80
C LEU A 56 1.78 14.94 2.02
N ASN A 57 1.46 14.27 3.15
CA ASN A 57 0.83 14.92 4.30
C ASN A 57 1.68 16.06 4.86
N ARG A 58 3.01 15.88 4.89
CA ARG A 58 3.94 16.93 5.37
C ARG A 58 3.89 18.21 4.50
N VAL A 59 3.64 18.06 3.22
CA VAL A 59 3.56 19.19 2.28
C VAL A 59 2.15 19.79 2.30
N ILE A 60 1.13 18.94 2.15
CA ILE A 60 -0.29 19.35 2.08
C ILE A 60 -0.77 19.96 3.41
N GLY A 61 -0.27 19.48 4.55
CA GLY A 61 -0.62 20.02 5.86
C GLY A 61 -0.36 21.52 5.98
N SER A 62 0.65 22.05 5.25
CA SER A 62 0.94 23.47 5.20
C SER A 62 -0.03 24.31 4.36
N PHE A 63 -0.98 23.67 3.65
CA PHE A 63 -1.91 24.36 2.75
C PHE A 63 -3.20 24.82 3.44
N ASN A 64 -3.42 24.45 4.70
CA ASN A 64 -4.61 24.81 5.49
C ASN A 64 -5.93 24.55 4.74
N GLY A 65 -6.04 23.40 4.09
CA GLY A 65 -7.23 23.00 3.32
C GLY A 65 -7.39 23.70 1.95
N LYS A 66 -6.51 24.62 1.59
CA LYS A 66 -6.59 25.32 0.30
C LYS A 66 -5.79 24.58 -0.78
N PHE A 67 -6.48 24.02 -1.77
CA PHE A 67 -5.84 23.25 -2.86
C PHE A 67 -5.96 23.99 -4.21
N GLY A 68 -5.67 25.30 -4.21
CA GLY A 68 -5.64 26.14 -5.41
C GLY A 68 -4.41 25.89 -6.28
N TRP A 69 -4.37 26.55 -7.44
CA TRP A 69 -3.31 26.37 -8.45
C TRP A 69 -1.89 26.58 -7.90
N TRP A 70 -1.68 27.61 -7.08
CA TRP A 70 -0.39 27.87 -6.42
C TRP A 70 0.08 26.73 -5.50
N ASN A 71 -0.83 26.14 -4.74
CA ASN A 71 -0.50 25.03 -3.86
C ASN A 71 -0.23 23.75 -4.64
N LYS A 72 -0.83 23.57 -5.81
CA LYS A 72 -0.49 22.46 -6.73
C LYS A 72 0.94 22.60 -7.25
N LEU A 73 1.35 23.80 -7.71
CA LEU A 73 2.72 24.07 -8.13
C LEU A 73 3.72 23.87 -6.99
N ARG A 74 3.39 24.35 -5.78
CA ARG A 74 4.21 24.18 -4.59
C ARG A 74 4.37 22.71 -4.22
N LEU A 75 3.30 21.91 -4.35
CA LEU A 75 3.36 20.47 -4.15
C LEU A 75 4.31 19.81 -5.15
N MET A 76 4.15 20.10 -6.43
CA MET A 76 5.01 19.53 -7.48
C MET A 76 6.47 19.90 -7.29
N TRP A 77 6.77 21.15 -6.95
CA TRP A 77 8.11 21.59 -6.62
C TRP A 77 8.66 20.87 -5.38
N ALA A 78 7.87 20.75 -4.32
CA ALA A 78 8.26 20.08 -3.09
C ALA A 78 8.58 18.60 -3.29
N LEU A 79 7.86 17.92 -4.20
CA LEU A 79 8.08 16.51 -4.49
C LEU A 79 9.27 16.29 -5.44
N LYS A 80 9.32 17.04 -6.55
CA LYS A 80 10.26 16.75 -7.64
C LYS A 80 11.61 17.47 -7.52
N VAL A 81 11.64 18.60 -6.84
CA VAL A 81 12.84 19.43 -6.74
C VAL A 81 13.39 19.45 -5.32
N ALA A 82 12.54 19.76 -4.35
CA ALA A 82 12.99 19.94 -2.97
C ALA A 82 13.03 18.64 -2.16
N HIS A 83 12.52 17.52 -2.70
CA HIS A 83 12.45 16.19 -2.06
C HIS A 83 11.97 16.25 -0.60
N LYS A 84 10.96 17.08 -0.33
CA LYS A 84 10.42 17.29 1.03
C LYS A 84 9.59 16.12 1.55
N ALA A 85 9.16 15.21 0.68
CA ALA A 85 8.53 13.95 1.04
C ALA A 85 9.64 12.91 1.24
N ASP A 86 10.28 12.87 2.41
CA ASP A 86 11.35 11.93 2.74
C ASP A 86 10.83 10.58 3.28
N ARG A 87 9.51 10.43 3.40
CA ARG A 87 8.82 9.19 3.76
C ARG A 87 7.94 8.72 2.61
N ILE A 88 7.79 7.42 2.49
CA ILE A 88 6.88 6.77 1.55
C ILE A 88 5.88 5.90 2.31
N PHE A 89 4.70 5.76 1.73
CA PHE A 89 3.68 4.82 2.16
C PHE A 89 3.63 3.62 1.22
N GLY A 90 3.67 2.41 1.78
CA GLY A 90 3.26 1.20 1.09
C GLY A 90 1.75 1.20 0.95
N LEU A 91 1.26 1.59 -0.22
CA LEU A 91 -0.18 1.77 -0.45
C LEU A 91 -0.91 0.45 -0.62
N ILE A 92 -0.40 -0.40 -1.50
CA ILE A 92 -0.95 -1.73 -1.74
C ILE A 92 0.17 -2.72 -2.06
N PHE A 93 0.07 -3.91 -1.46
CA PHE A 93 0.96 -5.03 -1.69
C PHE A 93 0.14 -6.31 -1.86
N GLY A 94 0.47 -7.11 -2.85
CA GLY A 94 -0.25 -8.35 -3.07
C GLY A 94 0.48 -9.29 -4.01
N VAL A 95 0.32 -10.58 -3.75
CA VAL A 95 0.78 -11.69 -4.59
C VAL A 95 -0.41 -12.60 -4.83
N THR A 96 -0.52 -13.15 -6.03
CA THR A 96 -1.63 -14.05 -6.35
C THR A 96 -1.55 -15.34 -5.53
N PRO A 97 -2.68 -15.93 -5.10
CA PRO A 97 -2.70 -17.05 -4.16
C PRO A 97 -1.82 -18.24 -4.59
N GLU A 98 -1.75 -18.53 -5.87
CA GLU A 98 -0.97 -19.65 -6.44
C GLU A 98 0.54 -19.50 -6.20
N PHE A 99 1.00 -18.29 -5.91
CA PHE A 99 2.40 -17.95 -5.68
C PHE A 99 2.70 -17.60 -4.23
N HIS A 100 1.74 -17.71 -3.33
CA HIS A 100 1.99 -17.53 -1.91
C HIS A 100 3.01 -18.55 -1.37
N GLY A 101 3.86 -18.09 -0.46
CA GLY A 101 4.89 -18.94 0.17
C GLY A 101 6.05 -19.35 -0.76
N LYS A 102 6.08 -18.86 -2.01
CA LYS A 102 7.16 -19.12 -2.96
C LYS A 102 8.26 -18.05 -2.97
N GLY A 103 8.24 -17.14 -2.00
CA GLY A 103 9.26 -16.12 -1.84
C GLY A 103 9.09 -14.90 -2.76
N ILE A 104 7.97 -14.77 -3.47
CA ILE A 104 7.70 -13.63 -4.37
C ILE A 104 7.65 -12.32 -3.60
N GLU A 105 7.01 -12.32 -2.42
CA GLU A 105 6.95 -11.17 -1.53
C GLU A 105 8.36 -10.69 -1.15
N ALA A 106 9.20 -11.62 -0.72
CA ALA A 106 10.60 -11.32 -0.37
C ALA A 106 11.41 -10.84 -1.58
N GLY A 107 11.16 -11.41 -2.76
CA GLY A 107 11.80 -10.99 -4.01
C GLY A 107 11.49 -9.54 -4.36
N ILE A 108 10.21 -9.14 -4.32
CA ILE A 108 9.77 -7.77 -4.59
C ILE A 108 10.41 -6.79 -3.60
N ILE A 109 10.41 -7.13 -2.32
CA ILE A 109 10.99 -6.30 -1.27
C ILE A 109 12.51 -6.18 -1.46
N ARG A 110 13.18 -7.26 -1.82
CA ARG A 110 14.62 -7.26 -2.08
C ARG A 110 15.01 -6.35 -3.25
N GLU A 111 14.20 -6.32 -4.31
CA GLU A 111 14.44 -5.40 -5.42
C GLU A 111 14.21 -3.93 -4.99
N PHE A 112 13.20 -3.67 -4.17
CA PHE A 112 13.01 -2.35 -3.58
C PHE A 112 14.21 -1.94 -2.70
N GLU A 113 14.69 -2.80 -1.81
CA GLU A 113 15.86 -2.55 -0.96
C GLU A 113 17.10 -2.15 -1.75
N LYS A 114 17.35 -2.78 -2.89
CA LYS A 114 18.48 -2.42 -3.78
C LYS A 114 18.35 -1.02 -4.37
N ALA A 115 17.12 -0.54 -4.55
CA ALA A 115 16.84 0.77 -5.11
C ALA A 115 16.90 1.89 -4.07
N VAL A 116 16.55 1.61 -2.80
CA VAL A 116 16.44 2.58 -1.69
C VAL A 116 17.67 3.51 -1.58
N PRO A 117 18.93 3.04 -1.64
CA PRO A 117 20.09 3.94 -1.49
C PRO A 117 20.19 5.04 -2.56
N LYS A 118 19.50 4.85 -3.69
CA LYS A 118 19.47 5.80 -4.81
C LYS A 118 18.24 6.73 -4.77
N LEU A 119 17.38 6.56 -3.78
CA LEU A 119 16.13 7.32 -3.64
C LEU A 119 16.24 8.36 -2.53
N PRO A 120 15.52 9.47 -2.61
CA PRO A 120 15.55 10.52 -1.61
C PRO A 120 14.74 10.20 -0.35
N TYR A 121 14.29 8.97 -0.19
CA TYR A 121 13.41 8.54 0.90
C TYR A 121 14.20 7.91 2.04
N LYS A 122 13.79 8.21 3.28
CA LYS A 122 14.48 7.77 4.51
C LYS A 122 13.69 6.72 5.28
N SER A 123 12.38 6.63 5.05
CA SER A 123 11.50 5.70 5.76
C SER A 123 10.36 5.23 4.90
N LEU A 124 9.95 3.98 5.12
CA LEU A 124 8.77 3.36 4.55
C LEU A 124 7.78 3.08 5.70
N GLU A 125 6.57 3.61 5.58
CA GLU A 125 5.45 3.23 6.43
C GLU A 125 4.54 2.29 5.64
N LEU A 126 4.37 1.07 6.11
CA LEU A 126 3.40 0.14 5.54
C LEU A 126 2.01 0.55 6.05
N ALA A 127 1.11 0.91 5.13
CA ALA A 127 -0.24 1.30 5.46
C ALA A 127 -0.95 0.16 6.19
N TRP A 128 -1.90 0.50 7.04
CA TRP A 128 -2.45 -0.36 8.08
C TRP A 128 -2.59 -1.84 7.69
N ILE A 129 -2.11 -2.68 8.58
CA ILE A 129 -2.19 -4.14 8.44
C ILE A 129 -3.14 -4.60 9.53
N GLY A 130 -4.24 -5.26 9.12
CA GLY A 130 -5.20 -5.79 10.07
C GLY A 130 -4.63 -6.97 10.85
N ASP A 131 -5.05 -7.12 12.10
CA ASP A 131 -4.69 -8.23 12.96
C ASP A 131 -5.19 -9.60 12.44
N PHE A 132 -6.13 -9.55 11.51
CA PHE A 132 -6.65 -10.70 10.78
C PHE A 132 -5.72 -11.16 9.62
N ASN A 133 -4.60 -10.46 9.36
CA ASN A 133 -3.62 -10.82 8.33
C ASN A 133 -2.24 -11.17 8.94
N PRO A 134 -2.12 -12.32 9.63
CA PRO A 134 -0.88 -12.72 10.29
C PRO A 134 0.28 -12.93 9.33
N ARG A 135 0.01 -13.29 8.06
CA ARG A 135 1.05 -13.45 7.03
C ARG A 135 1.76 -12.14 6.75
N MET A 136 1.01 -11.07 6.54
CA MET A 136 1.62 -9.75 6.29
C MET A 136 2.33 -9.21 7.52
N ILE A 137 1.80 -9.46 8.72
CA ILE A 137 2.48 -9.14 9.98
C ILE A 137 3.84 -9.84 10.05
N LYS A 138 3.88 -11.13 9.70
CA LYS A 138 5.14 -11.91 9.67
C LYS A 138 6.12 -11.39 8.62
N VAL A 139 5.64 -10.98 7.44
CA VAL A 139 6.48 -10.32 6.43
C VAL A 139 7.13 -9.07 7.01
N CYS A 140 6.36 -8.22 7.68
CA CYS A 140 6.89 -7.01 8.31
C CYS A 140 7.91 -7.32 9.41
N GLN A 141 7.66 -8.33 10.24
CA GLN A 141 8.61 -8.77 11.26
C GLN A 141 9.94 -9.26 10.67
N ASN A 142 9.88 -10.01 9.57
CA ASN A 142 11.07 -10.48 8.85
C ASN A 142 11.87 -9.35 8.19
N LEU A 143 11.29 -8.16 8.06
CA LEU A 143 11.92 -6.95 7.56
C LEU A 143 12.40 -6.03 8.69
N ASP A 144 12.43 -6.52 9.92
CA ASP A 144 12.74 -5.73 11.12
C ASP A 144 11.87 -4.46 11.24
N ALA A 145 10.66 -4.49 10.68
CA ALA A 145 9.74 -3.36 10.77
C ALA A 145 9.22 -3.19 12.20
N VAL A 146 9.25 -1.97 12.68
CA VAL A 146 8.79 -1.61 14.02
C VAL A 146 7.31 -1.23 13.95
N ASN A 147 6.50 -1.78 14.86
CA ASN A 147 5.12 -1.33 15.02
C ASN A 147 5.12 0.11 15.54
N TYR A 148 4.88 1.04 14.64
CA TYR A 148 4.90 2.48 14.90
C TYR A 148 3.58 2.99 15.51
N ARG A 149 2.44 2.38 15.10
CA ARG A 149 1.12 2.82 15.52
C ARG A 149 0.14 1.64 15.53
N THR A 150 -0.62 1.52 16.60
CA THR A 150 -1.75 0.59 16.67
C THR A 150 -3.05 1.38 16.58
N LEU A 151 -3.90 1.03 15.61
CA LEU A 151 -5.22 1.61 15.43
C LEU A 151 -6.27 0.61 15.91
N ALA A 152 -7.28 1.09 16.62
CA ALA A 152 -8.40 0.27 17.04
C ALA A 152 -9.69 0.80 16.40
N THR A 153 -10.45 -0.11 15.79
CA THR A 153 -11.79 0.18 15.29
C THR A 153 -12.81 -0.27 16.31
N PHE A 154 -13.65 0.65 16.73
CA PHE A 154 -14.72 0.38 17.68
C PHE A 154 -16.05 0.25 16.95
N ARG A 155 -16.83 -0.74 17.33
CA ARG A 155 -18.19 -0.96 16.82
C ARG A 155 -19.15 -0.89 18.00
N TYR A 156 -20.20 -0.09 17.86
CA TYR A 156 -21.33 -0.07 18.79
C TYR A 156 -22.52 -0.80 18.17
N LEU A 157 -23.02 -1.82 18.85
CA LEU A 157 -24.22 -2.54 18.44
C LEU A 157 -25.43 -1.91 19.14
N PHE A 158 -26.33 -1.32 18.37
CA PHE A 158 -27.59 -0.77 18.89
C PHE A 158 -28.48 -1.87 19.44
N ASP A 159 -28.56 -3.01 18.74
CA ASP A 159 -29.13 -4.23 19.32
C ASP A 159 -28.02 -4.96 20.10
N ARG A 160 -28.16 -4.98 21.42
CA ARG A 160 -27.20 -5.62 22.33
C ARG A 160 -27.20 -7.14 22.26
N ASN A 161 -28.24 -7.75 21.68
CA ASN A 161 -28.35 -9.18 21.50
C ASN A 161 -27.83 -9.64 20.14
N ALA A 162 -27.51 -8.70 19.23
CA ALA A 162 -26.94 -9.05 17.95
C ALA A 162 -25.55 -9.69 18.13
N PRO A 163 -25.27 -10.81 17.42
CA PRO A 163 -23.98 -11.48 17.53
C PRO A 163 -22.87 -10.55 17.01
N TYR A 164 -21.74 -10.55 17.72
CA TYR A 164 -20.53 -9.87 17.27
C TYR A 164 -19.62 -10.88 16.55
N GLU A 165 -19.40 -10.64 15.27
CA GLU A 165 -18.46 -11.42 14.48
C GLU A 165 -17.24 -10.56 14.15
N ARG A 166 -16.05 -11.10 14.43
CA ARG A 166 -14.78 -10.52 13.99
C ARG A 166 -14.55 -10.85 12.51
N HIS A 167 -13.73 -10.04 11.87
CA HIS A 167 -13.23 -10.38 10.54
C HIS A 167 -12.50 -11.75 10.60
N PRO A 168 -12.80 -12.68 9.68
CA PRO A 168 -12.11 -13.96 9.63
C PRO A 168 -10.59 -13.76 9.41
N ILE A 169 -9.81 -14.63 10.05
CA ILE A 169 -8.35 -14.61 9.89
C ILE A 169 -8.01 -15.13 8.49
N ILE A 170 -7.14 -14.39 7.81
CA ILE A 170 -6.63 -14.77 6.49
C ILE A 170 -5.35 -15.57 6.71
N ASP A 171 -5.49 -16.88 6.92
CA ASP A 171 -4.37 -17.78 7.17
C ASP A 171 -3.84 -18.50 5.91
N GLY A 172 -4.51 -18.30 4.79
CA GLY A 172 -4.08 -18.84 3.49
C GLY A 172 -4.43 -20.31 3.28
N ASN A 173 -5.27 -20.88 4.14
CA ASN A 173 -5.78 -22.26 4.05
C ASN A 173 -7.23 -22.29 3.54
N GLY A 174 -7.58 -21.41 2.60
CA GLY A 174 -8.87 -21.39 1.92
C GLY A 174 -8.73 -21.74 0.45
#